data_40be7fef92ed165101e456c065728f4d
#
_entry.id   40be7fef92ed165101e456c065728f4d
#
_cell.length_a   1.000
_cell.length_b   1.000
_cell.length_c   1.000
_cell.angle_alpha   90.00
_cell.angle_beta   90.00
_cell.angle_gamma   90.00
#
_symmetry.space_group_name_H-M   'P 1'
#
loop_
_entity.id
_entity.type
_entity.pdbx_description
1 polymer ?
#
loop_
_entity_poly.entity_id
_entity_poly.type
_entity_poly.pdbx_seq_one_letter_code
_entity_poly.pdbx_strand_id
1 'polypeptide(L)'
;MKLRDFSVLACSALVFAGPALANDELVKMQQDANQWVMPTGDYGNHRYSTLKQINAQNVKDLHPVWSFSTGVLRGHEGGPLIIGDTMYVHTPFPNKVFALDLNDSGKIIWQYEPKQDPNVIPVMCCDTVNRGVAYGDGKIILAQADASVVALDAKTGKELWKIANGDPKKGETMTSAPMIVKDKVLVGISGGEFGVQGRLTALNLKDGTVAWKAYSVGPDDQILFDAKTTEMGKPVAKDSSLSTWQGDQWKTGGGATWGWYSYDPKLNLVYYGSGNPSTWNPAQRPGDNKWSMTIFARNPDTGVAKWVYQMTPHDEWDYDGINEMILADIPVKGKPTKALVHFDRNGFAYTLDRETGELLVAEKYDPAVNWATHVDMKTGRPEVVKAYSTNAQGEDHNTKGICPAALGSKDQQPAAFSPQTGLFYVPTNHVCMDYEPFKVAYTAGQPYVGATLSMFPPKGETNLGNFIAFDAGKGKVVWTDKEPFSVWSGALATAGDIAFYGTLEGYLKTVDLKTGKELYRYKTPSGIIGNVTTYTHKGKQYIAVLSGVGGWAGIGMAAGLANDTDGLGAVGAYKSLSNYTQLGGVLTVFAVN
;
A
#
# COMPACT_ATOMS: atom_id res chain seq x y z
N MET A 1 -41.97 -64.37 -37.23
CA MET A 1 -42.06 -62.92 -37.20
C MET A 1 -41.27 -62.46 -35.97
N LYS A 2 -40.01 -61.96 -36.17
CA LYS A 2 -39.05 -61.73 -35.09
C LYS A 2 -39.14 -60.24 -34.73
N LEU A 3 -39.46 -59.92 -33.46
CA LEU A 3 -39.32 -58.58 -32.87
C LEU A 3 -37.83 -58.31 -32.65
N ARG A 4 -37.40 -57.13 -33.06
CA ARG A 4 -36.06 -56.57 -32.75
C ARG A 4 -36.20 -55.57 -31.63
N ASP A 5 -35.52 -55.82 -30.52
CA ASP A 5 -35.32 -54.87 -29.42
C ASP A 5 -34.33 -53.78 -29.83
N PHE A 6 -34.75 -52.53 -29.69
CA PHE A 6 -33.88 -51.36 -29.75
C PHE A 6 -33.55 -50.89 -28.34
N SER A 7 -32.32 -51.18 -27.90
CA SER A 7 -31.78 -50.61 -26.68
C SER A 7 -31.27 -49.19 -26.97
N VAL A 8 -31.89 -48.19 -26.36
CA VAL A 8 -31.41 -46.82 -26.37
C VAL A 8 -30.36 -46.68 -25.26
N LEU A 9 -29.09 -46.48 -25.63
CA LEU A 9 -28.03 -46.07 -24.72
C LEU A 9 -28.18 -44.56 -24.43
N ALA A 10 -28.60 -44.24 -23.22
CA ALA A 10 -28.54 -42.86 -22.72
C ALA A 10 -27.10 -42.54 -22.25
N CYS A 11 -26.35 -41.78 -23.05
CA CYS A 11 -25.10 -41.19 -22.61
C CYS A 11 -25.38 -40.04 -21.66
N SER A 12 -25.25 -40.26 -20.36
CA SER A 12 -25.21 -39.20 -19.36
C SER A 12 -23.88 -38.47 -19.45
N ALA A 13 -23.87 -37.29 -20.05
CA ALA A 13 -22.74 -36.37 -19.98
C ALA A 13 -22.64 -35.83 -18.56
N LEU A 14 -21.72 -36.36 -17.77
CA LEU A 14 -21.28 -35.74 -16.52
C LEU A 14 -20.55 -34.42 -16.87
N VAL A 15 -21.25 -33.31 -16.72
CA VAL A 15 -20.63 -32.00 -16.72
C VAL A 15 -19.87 -31.88 -15.40
N PHE A 16 -18.57 -32.08 -15.43
CA PHE A 16 -17.70 -31.66 -14.34
C PHE A 16 -17.70 -30.14 -14.32
N ALA A 17 -18.54 -29.54 -13.50
CA ALA A 17 -18.36 -28.16 -13.08
C ALA A 17 -17.09 -28.13 -12.23
N GLY A 18 -15.96 -27.76 -12.83
CA GLY A 18 -14.76 -27.43 -12.07
C GLY A 18 -15.09 -26.33 -11.06
N PRO A 19 -14.42 -26.27 -9.90
CA PRO A 19 -14.67 -25.20 -8.94
C PRO A 19 -14.42 -23.86 -9.62
N ALA A 20 -15.43 -22.99 -9.60
CA ALA A 20 -15.26 -21.59 -10.02
C ALA A 20 -14.14 -21.00 -9.15
N LEU A 21 -13.08 -20.51 -9.77
CA LEU A 21 -11.94 -19.93 -9.06
C LEU A 21 -12.38 -18.59 -8.46
N ALA A 22 -12.01 -18.31 -7.20
CA ALA A 22 -12.32 -17.06 -6.52
C ALA A 22 -11.92 -15.82 -7.34
N ASN A 23 -10.89 -15.95 -8.18
CA ASN A 23 -10.46 -14.97 -9.16
C ASN A 23 -11.56 -14.54 -10.14
N ASP A 24 -12.37 -15.46 -10.64
CA ASP A 24 -13.47 -15.14 -11.55
C ASP A 24 -14.58 -14.38 -10.83
N GLU A 25 -14.85 -14.70 -9.57
CA GLU A 25 -15.78 -13.97 -8.71
C GLU A 25 -15.34 -12.50 -8.59
N LEU A 26 -14.10 -12.24 -8.16
CA LEU A 26 -13.59 -10.89 -7.92
C LEU A 26 -13.42 -10.09 -9.21
N VAL A 27 -13.02 -10.72 -10.31
CA VAL A 27 -12.95 -10.07 -11.63
C VAL A 27 -14.33 -9.56 -12.07
N LYS A 28 -15.40 -10.27 -11.74
CA LYS A 28 -16.78 -9.83 -12.00
C LYS A 28 -17.24 -8.78 -10.98
N MET A 29 -17.00 -9.03 -9.69
CA MET A 29 -17.47 -8.14 -8.62
C MET A 29 -16.85 -6.74 -8.71
N GLN A 30 -15.58 -6.61 -9.08
CA GLN A 30 -14.93 -5.31 -9.23
C GLN A 30 -15.52 -4.44 -10.36
N GLN A 31 -16.30 -5.04 -11.28
CA GLN A 31 -17.01 -4.30 -12.33
C GLN A 31 -18.32 -3.65 -11.82
N ASP A 32 -18.80 -4.08 -10.67
CA ASP A 32 -20.01 -3.54 -10.06
C ASP A 32 -19.67 -2.32 -9.18
N ALA A 33 -19.88 -1.13 -9.71
CA ALA A 33 -19.62 0.12 -9.01
C ALA A 33 -20.49 0.33 -7.75
N ASN A 34 -21.53 -0.49 -7.55
CA ASN A 34 -22.35 -0.44 -6.34
C ASN A 34 -21.63 -0.97 -5.10
N GLN A 35 -20.52 -1.69 -5.30
CA GLN A 35 -19.73 -2.33 -4.25
C GLN A 35 -18.30 -1.74 -4.20
N TRP A 36 -17.56 -2.09 -3.15
CA TRP A 36 -16.14 -1.81 -2.99
C TRP A 36 -15.46 -3.08 -2.48
N VAL A 37 -15.07 -3.95 -3.41
CA VAL A 37 -14.82 -5.37 -3.12
C VAL A 37 -13.41 -5.71 -2.66
N MET A 38 -12.48 -4.76 -2.77
CA MET A 38 -11.11 -4.91 -2.28
C MET A 38 -10.55 -3.57 -1.83
N PRO A 39 -9.49 -3.52 -1.00
CA PRO A 39 -9.03 -2.30 -0.32
C PRO A 39 -8.77 -1.10 -1.25
N THR A 40 -8.26 -1.34 -2.46
CA THR A 40 -7.97 -0.31 -3.46
C THR A 40 -9.04 -0.22 -4.57
N GLY A 41 -10.17 -0.89 -4.38
CA GLY A 41 -11.31 -0.88 -5.29
C GLY A 41 -11.28 -1.99 -6.32
N ASP A 42 -10.16 -2.18 -6.98
CA ASP A 42 -9.97 -3.18 -8.03
C ASP A 42 -8.52 -3.73 -8.05
N TYR A 43 -8.30 -4.74 -8.87
CA TYR A 43 -6.98 -5.37 -9.04
C TYR A 43 -5.90 -4.44 -9.62
N GLY A 44 -6.31 -3.37 -10.31
CA GLY A 44 -5.40 -2.38 -10.90
C GLY A 44 -5.00 -1.27 -9.93
N ASN A 45 -5.52 -1.26 -8.71
CA ASN A 45 -5.30 -0.22 -7.71
C ASN A 45 -5.78 1.17 -8.18
N HIS A 46 -6.85 1.24 -8.97
CA HIS A 46 -7.28 2.52 -9.56
C HIS A 46 -7.90 3.47 -8.56
N ARG A 47 -8.55 2.98 -7.51
CA ARG A 47 -9.30 3.81 -6.57
C ARG A 47 -10.22 4.80 -7.28
N TYR A 48 -10.89 4.28 -8.31
CA TYR A 48 -11.81 5.01 -9.17
C TYR A 48 -13.19 4.35 -9.18
N SER A 49 -14.22 5.18 -9.19
CA SER A 49 -15.61 4.72 -9.31
C SER A 49 -16.31 5.39 -10.49
N THR A 50 -17.09 4.61 -11.23
CA THR A 50 -17.97 5.12 -12.30
C THR A 50 -19.24 5.78 -11.77
N LEU A 51 -19.46 5.78 -10.45
CA LEU A 51 -20.56 6.48 -9.81
C LEU A 51 -20.43 8.00 -9.98
N LYS A 52 -21.55 8.68 -10.25
CA LYS A 52 -21.61 10.12 -10.53
C LYS A 52 -22.82 10.85 -9.94
N GLN A 53 -23.58 10.19 -9.07
CA GLN A 53 -24.68 10.87 -8.36
C GLN A 53 -24.13 12.00 -7.47
N ILE A 54 -23.00 11.76 -6.80
CA ILE A 54 -22.24 12.81 -6.13
C ILE A 54 -21.22 13.34 -7.14
N ASN A 55 -21.27 14.65 -7.41
CA ASN A 55 -20.51 15.28 -8.50
C ASN A 55 -20.14 16.73 -8.14
N ALA A 56 -19.38 17.39 -9.01
CA ALA A 56 -18.88 18.73 -8.80
C ALA A 56 -19.96 19.80 -8.53
N GLN A 57 -21.22 19.60 -8.96
CA GLN A 57 -22.31 20.55 -8.76
C GLN A 57 -22.98 20.41 -7.40
N ASN A 58 -23.12 19.18 -6.88
CA ASN A 58 -23.89 18.90 -5.66
C ASN A 58 -23.04 18.46 -4.45
N VAL A 59 -21.73 18.24 -4.61
CA VAL A 59 -20.88 17.81 -3.50
C VAL A 59 -20.85 18.79 -2.32
N LYS A 60 -21.16 20.07 -2.56
CA LYS A 60 -21.34 21.10 -1.52
C LYS A 60 -22.46 20.74 -0.51
N ASP A 61 -23.41 19.91 -0.90
CA ASP A 61 -24.54 19.48 -0.08
C ASP A 61 -24.27 18.13 0.62
N LEU A 62 -23.05 17.58 0.48
CA LEU A 62 -22.62 16.35 1.13
C LEU A 62 -22.64 16.50 2.65
N HIS A 63 -23.25 15.56 3.35
CA HIS A 63 -23.36 15.59 4.81
C HIS A 63 -23.28 14.17 5.40
N PRO A 64 -22.84 14.00 6.66
CA PRO A 64 -22.86 12.72 7.33
C PRO A 64 -24.30 12.25 7.55
N VAL A 65 -24.56 10.97 7.26
CA VAL A 65 -25.86 10.35 7.44
C VAL A 65 -25.88 9.33 8.57
N TRP A 66 -24.76 8.70 8.85
CA TRP A 66 -24.54 7.88 10.04
C TRP A 66 -23.04 7.70 10.30
N SER A 67 -22.70 7.26 11.51
CA SER A 67 -21.32 7.00 11.91
C SER A 67 -21.25 5.76 12.79
N PHE A 68 -20.05 5.17 12.87
CA PHE A 68 -19.77 4.00 13.68
C PHE A 68 -18.43 4.18 14.41
N SER A 69 -18.42 4.03 15.73
CA SER A 69 -17.19 4.04 16.54
C SER A 69 -16.58 2.64 16.58
N THR A 70 -15.30 2.53 16.22
CA THR A 70 -14.56 1.26 16.28
C THR A 70 -14.15 0.87 17.71
N GLY A 71 -14.19 1.82 18.64
CA GLY A 71 -13.72 1.63 20.01
C GLY A 71 -12.20 1.54 20.15
N VAL A 72 -11.43 1.91 19.12
CA VAL A 72 -9.97 1.91 19.13
C VAL A 72 -9.47 3.33 18.85
N LEU A 73 -8.71 3.91 19.78
CA LEU A 73 -8.15 5.26 19.68
C LEU A 73 -6.71 5.20 19.17
N ARG A 74 -6.55 4.89 17.90
CA ARG A 74 -5.25 4.75 17.22
C ARG A 74 -5.37 5.09 15.73
N GLY A 75 -4.27 5.07 15.01
CA GLY A 75 -4.25 5.35 13.57
C GLY A 75 -5.05 4.34 12.74
N HIS A 76 -6.11 4.80 12.05
CA HIS A 76 -6.97 4.00 11.19
C HIS A 76 -6.59 4.20 9.73
N GLU A 77 -5.68 3.37 9.22
CA GLU A 77 -5.35 3.29 7.79
C GLU A 77 -6.32 2.37 7.05
N GLY A 78 -6.34 2.44 5.72
CA GLY A 78 -7.26 1.64 4.90
C GLY A 78 -8.69 2.15 4.90
N GLY A 79 -9.61 1.33 4.44
CA GLY A 79 -11.02 1.67 4.33
C GLY A 79 -11.91 0.43 4.36
N PRO A 80 -13.24 0.61 4.48
CA PRO A 80 -14.18 -0.50 4.52
C PRO A 80 -14.29 -1.21 3.17
N LEU A 81 -14.65 -2.51 3.21
CA LEU A 81 -15.17 -3.23 2.05
C LEU A 81 -16.70 -3.20 2.07
N ILE A 82 -17.31 -3.14 0.91
CA ILE A 82 -18.74 -3.23 0.73
C ILE A 82 -19.06 -4.39 -0.19
N ILE A 83 -19.73 -5.42 0.35
CA ILE A 83 -20.11 -6.64 -0.35
C ILE A 83 -21.62 -6.82 -0.19
N GLY A 84 -22.39 -6.54 -1.24
CA GLY A 84 -23.85 -6.49 -1.15
C GLY A 84 -24.32 -5.49 -0.10
N ASP A 85 -25.15 -5.94 0.84
CA ASP A 85 -25.69 -5.12 1.93
C ASP A 85 -24.82 -5.09 3.20
N THR A 86 -23.60 -5.62 3.14
CA THR A 86 -22.68 -5.70 4.29
C THR A 86 -21.45 -4.84 4.08
N MET A 87 -21.13 -4.05 5.08
CA MET A 87 -19.88 -3.30 5.17
C MET A 87 -18.95 -3.98 6.18
N TYR A 88 -17.72 -4.29 5.75
CA TYR A 88 -16.68 -4.84 6.62
C TYR A 88 -15.69 -3.76 7.01
N VAL A 89 -15.52 -3.55 8.31
CA VAL A 89 -14.64 -2.52 8.91
C VAL A 89 -13.58 -3.20 9.75
N HIS A 90 -12.34 -2.81 9.55
CA HIS A 90 -11.20 -3.29 10.33
C HIS A 90 -10.63 -2.18 11.22
N THR A 91 -9.82 -2.56 12.21
CA THR A 91 -9.13 -1.62 13.09
C THR A 91 -7.61 -1.85 13.10
N PRO A 92 -6.82 -0.85 13.51
CA PRO A 92 -5.45 -1.11 13.96
C PRO A 92 -5.47 -2.11 15.12
N PHE A 93 -4.28 -2.46 15.67
CA PHE A 93 -4.25 -3.32 16.85
C PHE A 93 -5.34 -2.91 17.88
N PRO A 94 -6.16 -3.85 18.38
CA PRO A 94 -6.03 -5.31 18.35
C PRO A 94 -6.58 -6.01 17.09
N ASN A 95 -6.79 -5.31 15.98
CA ASN A 95 -7.25 -5.86 14.69
C ASN A 95 -8.68 -6.43 14.76
N LYS A 96 -9.60 -5.66 15.30
CA LYS A 96 -11.03 -6.01 15.27
C LYS A 96 -11.54 -5.97 13.83
N VAL A 97 -12.50 -6.84 13.54
CA VAL A 97 -13.28 -6.79 12.30
C VAL A 97 -14.75 -6.76 12.65
N PHE A 98 -15.48 -5.85 12.02
CA PHE A 98 -16.93 -5.71 12.15
C PHE A 98 -17.59 -5.95 10.80
N ALA A 99 -18.69 -6.71 10.80
CA ALA A 99 -19.64 -6.74 9.70
C ALA A 99 -20.85 -5.89 10.09
N LEU A 100 -21.14 -4.87 9.29
CA LEU A 100 -22.19 -3.90 9.54
C LEU A 100 -23.31 -4.03 8.51
N ASP A 101 -24.56 -4.00 8.95
CA ASP A 101 -25.74 -4.04 8.09
C ASP A 101 -26.04 -2.65 7.51
N LEU A 102 -25.97 -2.50 6.20
CA LEU A 102 -26.30 -1.27 5.50
C LEU A 102 -27.81 -1.00 5.48
N ASN A 103 -28.65 -2.01 5.70
CA ASN A 103 -30.10 -1.84 5.81
C ASN A 103 -30.55 -1.21 7.14
N ASP A 104 -29.68 -1.25 8.18
CA ASP A 104 -29.96 -0.76 9.52
C ASP A 104 -28.84 0.17 10.02
N SER A 105 -28.43 1.13 9.18
CA SER A 105 -27.48 2.21 9.50
C SER A 105 -26.20 1.74 10.20
N GLY A 106 -25.64 0.61 9.78
CA GLY A 106 -24.41 0.08 10.32
C GLY A 106 -24.57 -0.72 11.62
N LYS A 107 -25.74 -1.31 11.88
CA LYS A 107 -25.93 -2.27 12.96
C LYS A 107 -24.94 -3.43 12.83
N ILE A 108 -24.30 -3.81 13.94
CA ILE A 108 -23.35 -4.91 13.98
C ILE A 108 -24.07 -6.24 13.72
N ILE A 109 -23.70 -6.93 12.64
CA ILE A 109 -24.13 -8.31 12.36
C ILE A 109 -23.26 -9.27 13.17
N TRP A 110 -21.94 -9.09 13.10
CA TRP A 110 -20.97 -9.81 13.90
C TRP A 110 -19.69 -8.96 14.08
N GLN A 111 -18.92 -9.30 15.09
CA GLN A 111 -17.57 -8.79 15.29
C GLN A 111 -16.61 -9.91 15.63
N TYR A 112 -15.37 -9.72 15.22
CA TYR A 112 -14.23 -10.58 15.55
C TYR A 112 -13.16 -9.74 16.23
N GLU A 113 -12.64 -10.21 17.36
CA GLU A 113 -11.52 -9.60 18.08
C GLU A 113 -10.51 -10.70 18.40
N PRO A 114 -9.35 -10.71 17.71
CA PRO A 114 -8.32 -11.70 18.00
C PRO A 114 -7.67 -11.45 19.36
N LYS A 115 -7.32 -12.52 20.04
CA LYS A 115 -6.48 -12.46 21.23
C LYS A 115 -5.03 -12.44 20.78
N GLN A 116 -4.35 -11.31 20.98
CA GLN A 116 -2.95 -11.11 20.65
C GLN A 116 -2.16 -10.70 21.88
N ASP A 117 -0.87 -11.09 21.94
CA ASP A 117 0.05 -10.61 22.96
C ASP A 117 0.37 -9.12 22.71
N PRO A 118 0.08 -8.21 23.64
CA PRO A 118 0.40 -6.80 23.48
C PRO A 118 1.91 -6.51 23.35
N ASN A 119 2.78 -7.46 23.66
CA ASN A 119 4.21 -7.35 23.40
C ASN A 119 4.56 -7.29 21.90
N VAL A 120 3.61 -7.50 21.00
CA VAL A 120 3.79 -7.21 19.56
C VAL A 120 3.89 -5.71 19.29
N ILE A 121 3.27 -4.84 20.10
CA ILE A 121 3.24 -3.40 19.87
C ILE A 121 4.64 -2.78 19.74
N PRO A 122 5.61 -3.05 20.64
CA PRO A 122 6.96 -2.50 20.53
C PRO A 122 7.75 -2.92 19.28
N VAL A 123 7.36 -4.01 18.63
CA VAL A 123 8.03 -4.49 17.40
C VAL A 123 7.27 -4.11 16.12
N MET A 124 6.20 -3.33 16.25
CA MET A 124 5.56 -2.66 15.12
C MET A 124 6.20 -1.28 14.92
N CYS A 125 6.91 -1.10 13.81
CA CYS A 125 7.40 0.23 13.45
C CYS A 125 6.23 1.17 13.16
N CYS A 126 6.39 2.43 13.55
CA CYS A 126 5.66 3.53 12.92
C CYS A 126 4.14 3.56 13.16
N ASP A 127 3.67 2.97 14.24
CA ASP A 127 2.29 2.77 14.71
C ASP A 127 1.74 1.35 14.43
N THR A 128 0.66 1.01 15.13
CA THR A 128 0.03 -0.31 15.11
C THR A 128 -1.08 -0.44 14.05
N VAL A 129 -0.84 0.14 12.89
CA VAL A 129 -1.82 0.26 11.81
C VAL A 129 -2.17 -1.09 11.15
N ASN A 130 -3.32 -1.13 10.48
CA ASN A 130 -3.74 -2.19 9.60
C ASN A 130 -4.42 -1.58 8.38
N ARG A 131 -4.11 -2.05 7.17
CA ARG A 131 -4.55 -1.42 5.91
C ARG A 131 -5.77 -2.06 5.27
N GLY A 132 -6.33 -3.11 5.88
CA GLY A 132 -7.59 -3.67 5.42
C GLY A 132 -7.67 -5.18 5.48
N VAL A 133 -8.86 -5.67 5.13
CA VAL A 133 -9.17 -7.09 4.96
C VAL A 133 -9.42 -7.39 3.49
N ALA A 134 -9.35 -8.67 3.09
CA ALA A 134 -9.72 -9.12 1.77
C ALA A 134 -10.99 -9.96 1.83
N TYR A 135 -11.79 -9.92 0.76
CA TYR A 135 -12.95 -10.78 0.56
C TYR A 135 -12.75 -11.73 -0.63
N GLY A 136 -13.23 -12.94 -0.53
CA GLY A 136 -13.32 -13.90 -1.64
C GLY A 136 -13.84 -15.25 -1.16
N ASP A 137 -14.59 -15.92 -2.01
CA ASP A 137 -15.17 -17.24 -1.74
C ASP A 137 -15.90 -17.31 -0.38
N GLY A 138 -16.68 -16.27 -0.07
CA GLY A 138 -17.43 -16.17 1.19
C GLY A 138 -16.57 -16.02 2.45
N LYS A 139 -15.31 -15.64 2.32
CA LYS A 139 -14.36 -15.47 3.42
C LYS A 139 -13.90 -14.03 3.55
N ILE A 140 -13.63 -13.61 4.78
CA ILE A 140 -12.88 -12.40 5.10
C ILE A 140 -11.49 -12.81 5.60
N ILE A 141 -10.45 -12.30 4.97
CA ILE A 141 -9.07 -12.59 5.33
C ILE A 141 -8.48 -11.39 6.05
N LEU A 142 -7.94 -11.62 7.23
CA LEU A 142 -7.28 -10.62 8.08
C LEU A 142 -5.82 -11.01 8.31
N ALA A 143 -4.90 -10.09 8.06
CA ALA A 143 -3.52 -10.18 8.50
C ALA A 143 -3.38 -9.43 9.83
N GLN A 144 -2.95 -10.14 10.88
CA GLN A 144 -2.87 -9.60 12.24
C GLN A 144 -1.47 -9.06 12.56
N ALA A 145 -1.40 -8.16 13.53
CA ALA A 145 -0.15 -7.59 14.01
C ALA A 145 0.87 -8.66 14.43
N ASP A 146 0.42 -9.74 15.07
CA ASP A 146 1.25 -10.87 15.52
C ASP A 146 1.73 -11.79 14.37
N ALA A 147 1.62 -11.33 13.13
CA ALA A 147 1.94 -12.06 11.92
C ALA A 147 1.09 -13.34 11.70
N SER A 148 -0.05 -13.46 12.34
CA SER A 148 -1.06 -14.48 12.03
C SER A 148 -1.95 -14.02 10.87
N VAL A 149 -2.35 -14.97 10.02
CA VAL A 149 -3.38 -14.77 8.98
C VAL A 149 -4.58 -15.62 9.35
N VAL A 150 -5.74 -15.01 9.36
CA VAL A 150 -7.01 -15.69 9.71
C VAL A 150 -8.02 -15.53 8.58
N ALA A 151 -8.76 -16.59 8.29
CA ALA A 151 -9.95 -16.56 7.46
C ALA A 151 -11.19 -16.68 8.33
N LEU A 152 -12.10 -15.74 8.15
CA LEU A 152 -13.40 -15.71 8.81
C LEU A 152 -14.50 -16.03 7.79
N ASP A 153 -15.51 -16.74 8.19
CA ASP A 153 -16.75 -16.85 7.42
C ASP A 153 -17.39 -15.46 7.30
N ALA A 154 -17.61 -14.98 6.08
CA ALA A 154 -18.06 -13.61 5.83
C ALA A 154 -19.47 -13.33 6.40
N LYS A 155 -20.34 -14.34 6.56
CA LYS A 155 -21.69 -14.18 7.07
C LYS A 155 -21.76 -14.21 8.59
N THR A 156 -20.90 -14.99 9.23
CA THR A 156 -21.00 -15.30 10.67
C THR A 156 -19.83 -14.79 11.51
N GLY A 157 -18.72 -14.40 10.89
CA GLY A 157 -17.47 -14.02 11.57
C GLY A 157 -16.74 -15.18 12.26
N LYS A 158 -17.19 -16.43 12.04
CA LYS A 158 -16.55 -17.61 12.61
C LYS A 158 -15.19 -17.85 11.95
N GLU A 159 -14.17 -18.13 12.76
CA GLU A 159 -12.85 -18.51 12.28
C GLU A 159 -12.91 -19.85 11.55
N LEU A 160 -12.44 -19.87 10.31
CA LEU A 160 -12.37 -21.07 9.45
C LEU A 160 -10.99 -21.71 9.51
N TRP A 161 -9.94 -20.90 9.44
CA TRP A 161 -8.55 -21.31 9.63
C TRP A 161 -7.71 -20.12 10.10
N LYS A 162 -6.60 -20.43 10.77
CA LYS A 162 -5.60 -19.47 11.21
C LYS A 162 -4.22 -20.08 11.10
N ILE A 163 -3.25 -19.33 10.55
CA ILE A 163 -1.85 -19.76 10.42
C ILE A 163 -0.91 -18.65 10.86
N ALA A 164 0.30 -19.01 11.29
CA ALA A 164 1.39 -18.07 11.51
C ALA A 164 2.17 -17.86 10.20
N ASN A 165 2.34 -16.59 9.79
CA ASN A 165 3.19 -16.22 8.65
C ASN A 165 4.54 -15.64 9.11
N GLY A 166 4.73 -15.44 10.40
CA GLY A 166 5.95 -14.89 11.00
C GLY A 166 5.98 -15.06 12.50
N ASP A 167 7.07 -14.57 13.10
CA ASP A 167 7.33 -14.62 14.54
C ASP A 167 7.64 -13.21 15.09
N PRO A 168 6.74 -12.59 15.89
CA PRO A 168 6.98 -11.28 16.49
C PRO A 168 8.22 -11.21 17.37
N LYS A 169 8.67 -12.31 17.94
CA LYS A 169 9.92 -12.36 18.72
C LYS A 169 11.16 -12.07 17.88
N LYS A 170 11.03 -12.17 16.56
CA LYS A 170 12.07 -11.81 15.58
C LYS A 170 11.82 -10.44 14.95
N GLY A 171 10.77 -9.72 15.37
CA GLY A 171 10.37 -8.45 14.78
C GLY A 171 9.46 -8.60 13.56
N GLU A 172 8.97 -9.79 13.26
CA GLU A 172 8.07 -10.05 12.13
C GLU A 172 6.63 -9.69 12.52
N THR A 173 6.04 -8.73 11.81
CA THR A 173 4.67 -8.25 12.00
C THR A 173 3.95 -8.12 10.67
N MET A 174 2.66 -7.79 10.68
CA MET A 174 1.89 -7.56 9.46
C MET A 174 1.00 -6.34 9.61
N THR A 175 1.01 -5.49 8.58
CA THR A 175 0.20 -4.25 8.51
C THR A 175 -0.56 -4.12 7.20
N SER A 176 -0.23 -4.93 6.19
CA SER A 176 -0.83 -4.88 4.86
C SER A 176 -2.22 -5.50 4.82
N ALA A 177 -3.05 -5.00 3.90
CA ALA A 177 -4.23 -5.73 3.47
C ALA A 177 -3.81 -6.95 2.64
N PRO A 178 -4.34 -8.15 2.90
CA PRO A 178 -4.16 -9.30 2.02
C PRO A 178 -4.79 -9.05 0.65
N MET A 179 -4.33 -9.79 -0.37
CA MET A 179 -4.94 -9.80 -1.70
C MET A 179 -5.27 -11.23 -2.12
N ILE A 180 -6.50 -11.46 -2.53
CA ILE A 180 -6.92 -12.76 -3.06
C ILE A 180 -6.76 -12.75 -4.58
N VAL A 181 -5.97 -13.70 -5.09
CA VAL A 181 -5.76 -13.93 -6.53
C VAL A 181 -6.02 -15.40 -6.82
N LYS A 182 -7.05 -15.69 -7.60
CA LYS A 182 -7.51 -17.05 -7.87
C LYS A 182 -7.82 -17.78 -6.54
N ASP A 183 -7.17 -18.90 -6.29
CA ASP A 183 -7.28 -19.72 -5.07
C ASP A 183 -6.20 -19.38 -4.04
N LYS A 184 -5.47 -18.27 -4.20
CA LYS A 184 -4.37 -17.86 -3.33
C LYS A 184 -4.70 -16.60 -2.55
N VAL A 185 -4.16 -16.51 -1.34
CA VAL A 185 -4.10 -15.31 -0.52
C VAL A 185 -2.65 -14.83 -0.49
N LEU A 186 -2.39 -13.65 -1.00
CA LEU A 186 -1.08 -13.02 -0.96
C LEU A 186 -0.96 -12.19 0.32
N VAL A 187 0.09 -12.44 1.09
CA VAL A 187 0.39 -11.73 2.33
C VAL A 187 1.89 -11.42 2.40
N GLY A 188 2.21 -10.18 2.73
CA GLY A 188 3.59 -9.75 2.96
C GLY A 188 4.04 -9.95 4.40
N ILE A 189 5.20 -9.39 4.71
CA ILE A 189 5.75 -9.28 6.06
C ILE A 189 6.36 -7.91 6.27
N SER A 190 6.19 -7.36 7.48
CA SER A 190 6.84 -6.13 7.94
C SER A 190 8.01 -6.46 8.86
N GLY A 191 8.86 -5.48 9.15
CA GLY A 191 9.94 -5.61 10.11
C GLY A 191 11.34 -5.32 9.54
N GLY A 192 11.44 -4.50 8.48
CA GLY A 192 12.73 -4.07 7.95
C GLY A 192 13.61 -3.45 9.01
N GLU A 193 13.06 -2.64 9.91
CA GLU A 193 13.72 -1.97 11.03
C GLU A 193 14.19 -2.94 12.14
N PHE A 194 13.86 -4.22 12.02
CA PHE A 194 14.26 -5.31 12.94
C PHE A 194 15.14 -6.36 12.27
N GLY A 195 15.64 -6.10 11.05
CA GLY A 195 16.45 -7.05 10.31
C GLY A 195 15.68 -8.27 9.81
N VAL A 196 14.40 -8.13 9.58
CA VAL A 196 13.56 -9.20 9.01
C VAL A 196 13.89 -9.39 7.55
N GLN A 197 14.12 -10.63 7.12
CA GLN A 197 14.23 -10.96 5.70
C GLN A 197 12.84 -10.91 5.06
N GLY A 198 12.63 -9.90 4.22
CA GLY A 198 11.35 -9.62 3.57
C GLY A 198 10.92 -10.72 2.61
N ARG A 199 9.62 -10.93 2.51
CA ARG A 199 9.04 -11.97 1.65
C ARG A 199 7.57 -11.72 1.34
N LEU A 200 7.11 -12.25 0.23
CA LEU A 200 5.69 -12.41 -0.10
C LEU A 200 5.35 -13.90 0.02
N THR A 201 4.28 -14.21 0.74
CA THR A 201 3.77 -15.58 0.90
C THR A 201 2.42 -15.72 0.19
N ALA A 202 2.24 -16.78 -0.58
CA ALA A 202 0.94 -17.17 -1.09
C ALA A 202 0.42 -18.35 -0.28
N LEU A 203 -0.76 -18.18 0.30
CA LEU A 203 -1.48 -19.19 1.04
C LEU A 203 -2.62 -19.72 0.19
N ASN A 204 -2.98 -21.00 0.33
CA ASN A 204 -4.19 -21.53 -0.26
C ASN A 204 -5.42 -20.95 0.46
N LEU A 205 -6.33 -20.35 -0.27
CA LEU A 205 -7.54 -19.71 0.27
C LEU A 205 -8.43 -20.69 1.04
N LYS A 206 -8.40 -21.97 0.64
CA LYS A 206 -9.22 -23.03 1.23
C LYS A 206 -8.86 -23.30 2.70
N ASP A 207 -7.57 -23.38 3.02
CA ASP A 207 -7.09 -23.95 4.29
C ASP A 207 -5.90 -23.20 4.93
N GLY A 208 -5.40 -22.15 4.28
CA GLY A 208 -4.27 -21.36 4.76
C GLY A 208 -2.90 -22.02 4.62
N THR A 209 -2.79 -23.19 4.00
CA THR A 209 -1.49 -23.83 3.76
C THR A 209 -0.65 -23.02 2.78
N VAL A 210 0.68 -23.04 2.96
CA VAL A 210 1.60 -22.28 2.10
C VAL A 210 1.67 -22.94 0.72
N ALA A 211 1.36 -22.17 -0.33
CA ALA A 211 1.53 -22.58 -1.71
C ALA A 211 2.95 -22.28 -2.21
N TRP A 212 3.43 -21.07 -1.98
CA TRP A 212 4.81 -20.66 -2.23
C TRP A 212 5.19 -19.47 -1.33
N LYS A 213 6.50 -19.26 -1.18
CA LYS A 213 7.09 -18.16 -0.46
C LYS A 213 8.26 -17.61 -1.26
N ALA A 214 8.25 -16.32 -1.55
CA ALA A 214 9.28 -15.64 -2.31
C ALA A 214 9.95 -14.55 -1.47
N TYR A 215 11.23 -14.74 -1.16
CA TYR A 215 12.03 -13.74 -0.46
C TYR A 215 12.41 -12.57 -1.39
N SER A 216 12.66 -11.41 -0.81
CA SER A 216 13.11 -10.24 -1.57
C SER A 216 14.62 -10.24 -1.80
N VAL A 217 15.37 -10.84 -0.90
CA VAL A 217 16.84 -10.91 -0.91
C VAL A 217 17.30 -12.33 -0.59
N GLY A 218 18.45 -12.76 -1.09
CA GLY A 218 19.01 -14.08 -0.84
C GLY A 218 19.33 -14.87 -2.10
N PRO A 219 19.48 -16.20 -2.01
CA PRO A 219 19.71 -17.08 -3.15
C PRO A 219 18.55 -17.06 -4.16
N ASP A 220 18.85 -17.31 -5.44
CA ASP A 220 17.86 -17.30 -6.53
C ASP A 220 16.69 -18.25 -6.29
N ASP A 221 16.91 -19.41 -5.69
CA ASP A 221 15.86 -20.39 -5.36
C ASP A 221 14.92 -19.93 -4.25
N GLN A 222 15.37 -19.05 -3.35
CA GLN A 222 14.52 -18.42 -2.33
C GLN A 222 13.77 -17.21 -2.86
N ILE A 223 14.37 -16.46 -3.78
CA ILE A 223 13.72 -15.31 -4.45
C ILE A 223 12.73 -15.82 -5.52
N LEU A 224 12.81 -17.07 -5.91
CA LEU A 224 12.07 -17.69 -7.02
C LEU A 224 12.38 -17.00 -8.35
N PHE A 225 13.66 -16.89 -8.67
CA PHE A 225 14.17 -16.51 -9.99
C PHE A 225 14.46 -17.73 -10.84
N ASP A 226 14.27 -17.57 -12.14
CA ASP A 226 14.67 -18.55 -13.14
C ASP A 226 15.48 -17.88 -14.26
N ALA A 227 15.94 -18.69 -15.23
CA ALA A 227 16.74 -18.20 -16.35
C ALA A 227 16.03 -17.19 -17.27
N LYS A 228 14.71 -16.99 -17.10
CA LYS A 228 13.89 -16.05 -17.89
C LYS A 228 13.56 -14.76 -17.13
N THR A 229 13.90 -14.71 -15.85
CA THR A 229 13.70 -13.49 -15.05
C THR A 229 14.57 -12.36 -15.60
N THR A 230 13.99 -11.19 -15.82
CA THR A 230 14.69 -10.03 -16.41
C THR A 230 14.69 -8.80 -15.51
N GLU A 231 15.69 -7.95 -15.69
CA GLU A 231 15.75 -6.57 -15.24
C GLU A 231 15.98 -5.67 -16.46
N MET A 232 15.13 -4.68 -16.68
CA MET A 232 15.22 -3.78 -17.84
C MET A 232 15.37 -4.54 -19.18
N GLY A 233 14.62 -5.63 -19.35
CA GLY A 233 14.64 -6.46 -20.57
C GLY A 233 15.88 -7.36 -20.73
N LYS A 234 16.81 -7.39 -19.78
CA LYS A 234 18.00 -8.24 -19.79
C LYS A 234 17.85 -9.35 -18.75
N PRO A 235 18.28 -10.58 -19.02
CA PRO A 235 18.31 -11.64 -18.01
C PRO A 235 19.09 -11.21 -16.77
N VAL A 236 18.54 -11.44 -15.58
CA VAL A 236 19.29 -11.23 -14.34
C VAL A 236 20.43 -12.23 -14.23
N ALA A 237 21.58 -11.79 -13.71
CA ALA A 237 22.69 -12.68 -13.47
C ALA A 237 22.36 -13.71 -12.38
N LYS A 238 22.94 -14.90 -12.48
CA LYS A 238 22.83 -15.90 -11.43
C LYS A 238 23.32 -15.34 -10.10
N ASP A 239 22.59 -15.64 -9.02
CA ASP A 239 22.90 -15.16 -7.67
C ASP A 239 23.06 -13.63 -7.59
N SER A 240 22.27 -12.91 -8.39
CA SER A 240 22.32 -11.45 -8.53
C SER A 240 22.09 -10.71 -7.22
N SER A 241 21.29 -11.24 -6.31
CA SER A 241 21.11 -10.69 -4.96
C SER A 241 22.40 -10.91 -4.16
N LEU A 242 22.85 -12.15 -3.99
CA LEU A 242 24.02 -12.50 -3.16
C LEU A 242 25.26 -11.74 -3.54
N SER A 243 25.49 -11.51 -4.83
CA SER A 243 26.67 -10.78 -5.35
C SER A 243 26.72 -9.30 -4.93
N THR A 244 25.62 -8.76 -4.41
CA THR A 244 25.47 -7.36 -3.98
C THR A 244 25.39 -7.18 -2.47
N TRP A 245 25.64 -8.25 -1.72
CA TRP A 245 25.70 -8.26 -0.26
C TRP A 245 27.08 -8.75 0.20
N GLN A 246 27.55 -8.24 1.34
CA GLN A 246 28.78 -8.73 1.97
C GLN A 246 28.46 -9.93 2.87
N GLY A 247 29.04 -11.09 2.56
CA GLY A 247 28.85 -12.31 3.35
C GLY A 247 27.37 -12.66 3.53
N ASP A 248 26.98 -12.90 4.77
CA ASP A 248 25.63 -13.34 5.14
C ASP A 248 24.66 -12.20 5.52
N GLN A 249 25.00 -10.95 5.27
CA GLN A 249 24.19 -9.79 5.66
C GLN A 249 22.78 -9.82 5.07
N TRP A 250 22.59 -10.45 3.91
CA TRP A 250 21.29 -10.64 3.30
C TRP A 250 20.29 -11.39 4.21
N LYS A 251 20.74 -12.20 5.16
CA LYS A 251 19.88 -12.93 6.10
C LYS A 251 19.11 -12.00 7.06
N THR A 252 19.62 -10.79 7.26
CA THR A 252 18.98 -9.70 8.02
C THR A 252 18.75 -8.49 7.12
N GLY A 253 18.63 -8.71 5.82
CA GLY A 253 18.74 -7.69 4.77
C GLY A 253 17.44 -6.98 4.40
N GLY A 254 16.39 -7.08 5.20
CA GLY A 254 15.16 -6.34 4.95
C GLY A 254 14.44 -6.76 3.67
N GLY A 255 14.02 -5.78 2.86
CA GLY A 255 13.20 -6.02 1.68
C GLY A 255 11.76 -6.40 2.05
N ALA A 256 11.24 -5.87 3.15
CA ALA A 256 9.90 -6.14 3.64
C ALA A 256 8.83 -5.74 2.61
N THR A 257 7.69 -6.41 2.63
CA THR A 257 6.65 -6.35 1.58
C THR A 257 5.32 -5.89 2.15
N TRP A 258 5.37 -4.85 2.98
CA TRP A 258 4.28 -4.35 3.80
C TRP A 258 3.33 -3.37 3.09
N GLY A 259 3.47 -3.20 1.77
CA GLY A 259 2.66 -2.27 0.97
C GLY A 259 1.42 -2.88 0.33
N TRP A 260 1.07 -2.39 -0.83
CA TRP A 260 -0.07 -2.81 -1.63
C TRP A 260 0.35 -3.77 -2.75
N TYR A 261 -0.60 -4.58 -3.19
CA TYR A 261 -0.41 -5.53 -4.29
C TYR A 261 -1.38 -5.19 -5.41
N SER A 262 -1.02 -5.48 -6.67
CA SER A 262 -1.91 -5.40 -7.82
C SER A 262 -1.81 -6.65 -8.68
N TYR A 263 -2.81 -6.89 -9.51
CA TYR A 263 -2.89 -8.08 -10.34
C TYR A 263 -3.45 -7.75 -11.73
N ASP A 264 -2.78 -8.23 -12.78
CA ASP A 264 -3.30 -8.21 -14.14
C ASP A 264 -3.79 -9.61 -14.52
N PRO A 265 -5.12 -9.85 -14.60
CA PRO A 265 -5.66 -11.16 -14.94
C PRO A 265 -5.31 -11.62 -16.36
N LYS A 266 -5.09 -10.69 -17.30
CA LYS A 266 -4.75 -11.02 -18.70
C LYS A 266 -3.32 -11.47 -18.85
N LEU A 267 -2.41 -10.87 -18.10
CA LEU A 267 -0.98 -11.24 -18.10
C LEU A 267 -0.67 -12.33 -17.08
N ASN A 268 -1.60 -12.59 -16.15
CA ASN A 268 -1.41 -13.46 -14.98
C ASN A 268 -0.16 -13.08 -14.18
N LEU A 269 -0.05 -11.79 -13.86
CA LEU A 269 1.05 -11.22 -13.09
C LEU A 269 0.54 -10.43 -11.89
N VAL A 270 1.13 -10.68 -10.73
CA VAL A 270 1.00 -9.83 -9.54
C VAL A 270 2.20 -8.91 -9.43
N TYR A 271 1.95 -7.69 -8.96
CA TYR A 271 2.98 -6.66 -8.79
C TYR A 271 2.99 -6.15 -7.36
N TYR A 272 4.18 -5.95 -6.82
CA TYR A 272 4.39 -5.39 -5.49
C TYR A 272 5.81 -4.87 -5.34
N GLY A 273 6.06 -4.12 -4.27
CA GLY A 273 7.37 -3.57 -3.96
C GLY A 273 8.00 -4.17 -2.72
N SER A 274 9.32 -4.12 -2.66
CA SER A 274 10.11 -4.42 -1.46
C SER A 274 10.67 -3.15 -0.82
N GLY A 275 10.82 -3.19 0.50
CA GLY A 275 11.29 -2.09 1.32
C GLY A 275 12.81 -2.05 1.49
N ASN A 276 13.24 -1.30 2.50
CA ASN A 276 14.63 -0.97 2.80
C ASN A 276 15.50 -2.22 3.06
N PRO A 277 16.82 -2.11 2.85
CA PRO A 277 17.78 -3.21 3.04
C PRO A 277 18.18 -3.42 4.52
N SER A 278 17.28 -3.12 5.45
CA SER A 278 17.43 -3.24 6.89
C SER A 278 18.22 -2.10 7.53
N THR A 279 19.36 -2.30 8.19
CA THR A 279 19.99 -1.17 8.89
C THR A 279 20.07 0.08 8.01
N TRP A 280 19.68 1.22 8.58
CA TRP A 280 19.69 2.50 7.88
C TRP A 280 21.09 3.12 7.83
N ASN A 281 22.09 2.40 8.32
CA ASN A 281 23.49 2.76 8.15
C ASN A 281 24.07 2.06 6.91
N PRO A 282 24.20 2.76 5.77
CA PRO A 282 24.62 2.15 4.51
C PRO A 282 26.07 1.60 4.56
N ALA A 283 26.91 2.14 5.44
CA ALA A 283 28.29 1.67 5.61
C ALA A 283 28.38 0.22 6.13
N GLN A 284 27.35 -0.24 6.85
CA GLN A 284 27.30 -1.62 7.38
C GLN A 284 26.91 -2.67 6.34
N ARG A 285 26.38 -2.27 5.18
CA ARG A 285 25.90 -3.17 4.13
C ARG A 285 26.31 -2.69 2.72
N PRO A 286 27.59 -2.67 2.42
CA PRO A 286 28.08 -2.21 1.12
C PRO A 286 27.51 -3.06 -0.03
N GLY A 287 27.39 -2.45 -1.22
CA GLY A 287 26.81 -3.05 -2.42
C GLY A 287 25.40 -2.53 -2.71
N ASP A 288 24.83 -2.96 -3.82
CA ASP A 288 23.49 -2.51 -4.26
C ASP A 288 22.35 -3.07 -3.40
N ASN A 289 22.61 -4.08 -2.58
CA ASN A 289 21.63 -4.75 -1.70
C ASN A 289 20.38 -5.23 -2.45
N LYS A 290 20.60 -5.86 -3.59
CA LYS A 290 19.51 -6.42 -4.42
C LYS A 290 18.81 -7.57 -3.66
N TRP A 291 17.51 -7.64 -3.67
CA TRP A 291 16.51 -6.84 -4.36
C TRP A 291 15.64 -6.10 -3.35
N SER A 292 16.25 -5.30 -2.50
CA SER A 292 15.57 -4.25 -1.75
C SER A 292 15.12 -3.12 -2.69
N MET A 293 14.19 -2.29 -2.28
CA MET A 293 13.67 -1.13 -3.07
C MET A 293 13.25 -1.50 -4.49
N THR A 294 12.61 -2.66 -4.67
CA THR A 294 12.43 -3.31 -5.97
C THR A 294 10.96 -3.54 -6.28
N ILE A 295 10.57 -3.28 -7.51
CA ILE A 295 9.29 -3.74 -8.06
C ILE A 295 9.47 -5.16 -8.58
N PHE A 296 8.60 -6.08 -8.13
CA PHE A 296 8.53 -7.46 -8.60
C PHE A 296 7.26 -7.67 -9.42
N ALA A 297 7.39 -8.34 -10.57
CA ALA A 297 6.27 -8.91 -11.30
C ALA A 297 6.37 -10.44 -11.25
N ARG A 298 5.39 -11.10 -10.65
CA ARG A 298 5.42 -12.55 -10.41
C ARG A 298 4.19 -13.26 -10.96
N ASN A 299 4.41 -14.49 -11.38
CA ASN A 299 3.31 -15.42 -11.67
C ASN A 299 2.66 -15.83 -10.32
N PRO A 300 1.36 -15.59 -10.09
CA PRO A 300 0.70 -15.90 -8.82
C PRO A 300 0.56 -17.41 -8.56
N ASP A 301 0.60 -18.25 -9.61
CA ASP A 301 0.44 -19.70 -9.46
C ASP A 301 1.72 -20.36 -8.95
N THR A 302 2.88 -19.83 -9.35
CA THR A 302 4.20 -20.43 -9.06
C THR A 302 5.09 -19.57 -8.16
N GLY A 303 4.81 -18.28 -8.05
CA GLY A 303 5.66 -17.29 -7.37
C GLY A 303 6.91 -16.87 -8.16
N VAL A 304 7.17 -17.46 -9.33
CA VAL A 304 8.35 -17.13 -10.15
C VAL A 304 8.27 -15.71 -10.67
N ALA A 305 9.34 -14.94 -10.51
CA ALA A 305 9.42 -13.59 -11.01
C ALA A 305 9.63 -13.56 -12.53
N LYS A 306 8.79 -12.82 -13.24
CA LYS A 306 8.97 -12.55 -14.68
C LYS A 306 9.98 -11.43 -14.88
N TRP A 307 9.85 -10.35 -14.12
CA TRP A 307 10.80 -9.25 -14.14
C TRP A 307 10.88 -8.54 -12.80
N VAL A 308 11.96 -7.82 -12.59
CA VAL A 308 12.24 -6.99 -11.43
C VAL A 308 12.84 -5.65 -11.87
N TYR A 309 12.69 -4.61 -11.03
CA TYR A 309 13.34 -3.33 -11.24
C TYR A 309 13.67 -2.69 -9.89
N GLN A 310 14.96 -2.49 -9.59
CA GLN A 310 15.41 -1.82 -8.37
C GLN A 310 15.47 -0.30 -8.58
N MET A 311 14.65 0.44 -7.82
CA MET A 311 14.51 1.89 -7.97
C MET A 311 15.60 2.67 -7.21
N THR A 312 15.99 2.21 -6.03
CA THR A 312 17.00 2.85 -5.18
C THR A 312 18.06 1.83 -4.79
N PRO A 313 19.07 1.60 -5.66
CA PRO A 313 20.23 0.74 -5.31
C PRO A 313 20.98 1.30 -4.11
N HIS A 314 21.46 0.43 -3.20
CA HIS A 314 22.17 0.81 -1.98
C HIS A 314 21.47 1.93 -1.22
N ASP A 315 20.20 1.72 -0.87
CA ASP A 315 19.42 2.74 -0.17
C ASP A 315 20.16 3.29 1.05
N GLU A 316 20.13 4.61 1.19
CA GLU A 316 20.83 5.37 2.23
C GLU A 316 19.87 6.26 3.03
N TRP A 317 18.53 6.17 2.74
CA TRP A 317 17.53 7.16 3.17
C TRP A 317 16.23 6.56 3.68
N ASP A 318 16.05 5.25 3.61
CA ASP A 318 14.79 4.53 3.87
C ASP A 318 13.68 4.86 2.85
N TYR A 319 14.01 4.81 1.58
CA TYR A 319 13.02 5.06 0.50
C TYR A 319 12.31 3.78 0.04
N ASP A 320 11.58 3.12 0.93
CA ASP A 320 10.85 1.88 0.67
C ASP A 320 10.05 1.89 -0.64
N GLY A 321 10.24 0.88 -1.48
CA GLY A 321 9.57 0.74 -2.76
C GLY A 321 8.17 0.10 -2.71
N ILE A 322 7.49 0.16 -1.57
CA ILE A 322 6.28 -0.63 -1.26
C ILE A 322 4.96 0.03 -1.72
N ASN A 323 5.00 1.27 -2.15
CA ASN A 323 3.80 1.99 -2.56
C ASN A 323 3.05 1.25 -3.67
N GLU A 324 1.77 1.52 -3.84
CA GLU A 324 0.93 0.83 -4.81
C GLU A 324 1.47 0.92 -6.24
N MET A 325 1.32 -0.18 -6.97
CA MET A 325 1.53 -0.25 -8.41
C MET A 325 0.16 -0.08 -9.09
N ILE A 326 -0.04 1.02 -9.83
CA ILE A 326 -1.31 1.30 -10.51
C ILE A 326 -1.20 0.81 -11.95
N LEU A 327 -2.08 -0.12 -12.33
CA LEU A 327 -2.08 -0.71 -13.66
C LEU A 327 -3.04 0.07 -14.57
N ALA A 328 -2.52 0.91 -15.44
CA ALA A 328 -3.32 1.75 -16.30
C ALA A 328 -2.92 1.59 -17.78
N ASP A 329 -3.92 1.53 -18.65
CA ASP A 329 -3.69 1.58 -20.10
C ASP A 329 -3.72 3.05 -20.53
N ILE A 330 -2.56 3.64 -20.76
CA ILE A 330 -2.37 5.06 -21.05
C ILE A 330 -1.42 5.28 -22.21
N PRO A 331 -1.53 6.40 -22.92
CA PRO A 331 -0.50 6.78 -23.89
C PRO A 331 0.78 7.22 -23.17
N VAL A 332 1.91 6.63 -23.54
CA VAL A 332 3.24 7.04 -23.09
C VAL A 332 4.04 7.48 -24.30
N LYS A 333 4.49 8.75 -24.30
CA LYS A 333 5.18 9.35 -25.47
C LYS A 333 4.40 9.13 -26.78
N GLY A 334 3.06 9.22 -26.69
CA GLY A 334 2.14 9.07 -27.83
C GLY A 334 1.84 7.62 -28.27
N LYS A 335 2.35 6.61 -27.57
CA LYS A 335 2.09 5.19 -27.87
C LYS A 335 1.15 4.58 -26.81
N PRO A 336 0.06 3.88 -27.23
CA PRO A 336 -0.76 3.11 -26.31
C PRO A 336 0.12 2.12 -25.53
N THR A 337 0.03 2.14 -24.21
CA THR A 337 0.91 1.35 -23.33
C THR A 337 0.11 0.70 -22.21
N LYS A 338 0.38 -0.57 -21.97
CA LYS A 338 -0.05 -1.25 -20.73
C LYS A 338 0.94 -0.85 -19.63
N ALA A 339 0.64 0.26 -18.95
CA ALA A 339 1.57 0.83 -17.98
C ALA A 339 1.36 0.27 -16.58
N LEU A 340 2.46 0.21 -15.82
CA LEU A 340 2.52 0.20 -14.38
C LEU A 340 3.04 1.56 -13.95
N VAL A 341 2.27 2.28 -13.15
CA VAL A 341 2.66 3.59 -12.62
C VAL A 341 2.87 3.47 -11.12
N HIS A 342 4.02 3.95 -10.65
CA HIS A 342 4.44 3.86 -9.27
C HIS A 342 5.02 5.19 -8.79
N PHE A 343 4.42 5.75 -7.75
CA PHE A 343 4.90 6.94 -7.06
C PHE A 343 5.73 6.49 -5.86
N ASP A 344 7.06 6.48 -6.04
CA ASP A 344 7.97 5.92 -5.04
C ASP A 344 8.28 6.90 -3.90
N ARG A 345 8.64 6.37 -2.72
CA ARG A 345 9.12 7.19 -1.60
C ARG A 345 10.29 8.10 -2.02
N ASN A 346 11.16 7.63 -2.89
CA ASN A 346 12.32 8.39 -3.37
C ASN A 346 12.00 9.69 -4.12
N GLY A 347 10.71 9.95 -4.39
CA GLY A 347 10.24 11.18 -5.03
C GLY A 347 10.17 11.13 -6.54
N PHE A 348 10.51 10.00 -7.15
CA PHE A 348 10.31 9.77 -8.57
C PHE A 348 9.03 8.99 -8.84
N ALA A 349 8.28 9.41 -9.87
CA ALA A 349 7.18 8.66 -10.44
C ALA A 349 7.72 7.82 -11.60
N TYR A 350 7.54 6.51 -11.51
CA TYR A 350 7.99 5.55 -12.51
C TYR A 350 6.83 5.07 -13.35
N THR A 351 6.98 5.10 -14.66
CA THR A 351 6.06 4.48 -15.62
C THR A 351 6.81 3.39 -16.37
N LEU A 352 6.39 2.15 -16.17
CA LEU A 352 6.98 0.96 -16.81
C LEU A 352 5.95 0.30 -17.72
N ASP A 353 6.42 -0.40 -18.75
CA ASP A 353 5.64 -1.42 -19.42
C ASP A 353 5.42 -2.58 -18.44
N ARG A 354 4.15 -2.85 -18.05
CA ARG A 354 3.90 -3.84 -17.01
C ARG A 354 4.08 -5.29 -17.45
N GLU A 355 4.15 -5.53 -18.75
CA GLU A 355 4.42 -6.86 -19.28
C GLU A 355 5.90 -7.22 -19.28
N THR A 356 6.76 -6.25 -19.57
CA THR A 356 8.21 -6.47 -19.79
C THR A 356 9.09 -5.91 -18.68
N GLY A 357 8.60 -4.94 -17.90
CA GLY A 357 9.39 -4.20 -16.91
C GLY A 357 10.30 -3.13 -17.52
N GLU A 358 10.11 -2.78 -18.79
CA GLU A 358 10.84 -1.69 -19.43
C GLU A 358 10.50 -0.35 -18.77
N LEU A 359 11.50 0.42 -18.37
CA LEU A 359 11.34 1.75 -17.82
C LEU A 359 11.10 2.77 -18.95
N LEU A 360 9.95 3.43 -18.93
CA LEU A 360 9.51 4.36 -19.98
C LEU A 360 9.61 5.82 -19.56
N VAL A 361 9.28 6.13 -18.30
CA VAL A 361 9.34 7.47 -17.69
C VAL A 361 9.79 7.33 -16.25
N ALA A 362 10.67 8.23 -15.80
CA ALA A 362 11.03 8.38 -14.39
C ALA A 362 11.30 9.88 -14.15
N GLU A 363 10.34 10.56 -13.50
CA GLU A 363 10.38 11.99 -13.28
C GLU A 363 9.96 12.33 -11.84
N LYS A 364 10.53 13.40 -11.29
CA LYS A 364 10.19 13.89 -9.95
C LYS A 364 8.73 14.34 -9.91
N TYR A 365 8.01 13.94 -8.86
CA TYR A 365 6.64 14.42 -8.61
C TYR A 365 6.53 15.37 -7.41
N ASP A 366 7.65 15.63 -6.72
CA ASP A 366 7.82 16.71 -5.76
C ASP A 366 9.05 17.54 -6.16
N PRO A 367 8.92 18.87 -6.33
CA PRO A 367 10.02 19.74 -6.74
C PRO A 367 11.14 19.85 -5.69
N ALA A 368 10.87 19.50 -4.43
CA ALA A 368 11.88 19.54 -3.37
C ALA A 368 12.94 18.42 -3.46
N VAL A 369 12.67 17.35 -4.19
CA VAL A 369 13.56 16.17 -4.32
C VAL A 369 14.97 16.58 -4.76
N ASN A 370 15.98 16.29 -3.91
CA ASN A 370 17.36 16.75 -4.14
C ASN A 370 18.44 15.66 -3.99
N TRP A 371 18.11 14.47 -3.48
CA TRP A 371 19.08 13.39 -3.26
C TRP A 371 19.66 12.81 -4.56
N ALA A 372 18.93 12.94 -5.65
CA ALA A 372 19.34 12.57 -7.01
C ALA A 372 18.92 13.66 -8.01
N THR A 373 19.70 13.83 -9.06
CA THR A 373 19.38 14.79 -10.14
C THR A 373 18.31 14.24 -11.07
N HIS A 374 18.43 12.98 -11.48
CA HIS A 374 17.53 12.28 -12.40
C HIS A 374 17.77 10.76 -12.32
N VAL A 375 16.97 9.99 -13.01
CA VAL A 375 17.18 8.56 -13.26
C VAL A 375 17.74 8.38 -14.66
N ASP A 376 18.91 7.73 -14.79
CA ASP A 376 19.46 7.38 -16.09
C ASP A 376 18.55 6.34 -16.77
N MET A 377 17.91 6.71 -17.86
CA MET A 377 16.92 5.87 -18.55
C MET A 377 17.52 4.64 -19.25
N LYS A 378 18.86 4.60 -19.44
CA LYS A 378 19.53 3.44 -20.04
C LYS A 378 19.85 2.37 -18.99
N THR A 379 20.22 2.79 -17.79
CA THR A 379 20.62 1.91 -16.71
C THR A 379 19.50 1.69 -15.69
N GLY A 380 18.50 2.57 -15.63
CA GLY A 380 17.46 2.60 -14.63
C GLY A 380 17.97 3.08 -13.25
N ARG A 381 19.20 3.57 -13.14
CA ARG A 381 19.82 3.97 -11.88
C ARG A 381 19.68 5.48 -11.64
N PRO A 382 19.41 5.91 -10.40
CA PRO A 382 19.42 7.34 -10.05
C PRO A 382 20.85 7.89 -10.03
N GLU A 383 21.00 9.14 -10.48
CA GLU A 383 22.24 9.91 -10.38
C GLU A 383 22.28 10.65 -9.04
N VAL A 384 22.91 10.02 -8.05
CA VAL A 384 22.94 10.47 -6.66
C VAL A 384 23.76 11.75 -6.50
N VAL A 385 23.23 12.72 -5.77
CA VAL A 385 23.92 13.95 -5.40
C VAL A 385 24.76 13.71 -4.15
N LYS A 386 26.08 13.75 -4.27
CA LYS A 386 27.04 13.43 -3.21
C LYS A 386 26.78 14.17 -1.89
N ALA A 387 26.37 15.44 -1.95
CA ALA A 387 26.08 16.25 -0.77
C ALA A 387 24.92 15.70 0.10
N TYR A 388 24.02 14.91 -0.50
CA TYR A 388 22.86 14.31 0.15
C TYR A 388 22.97 12.79 0.27
N SER A 389 24.11 12.20 -0.04
CA SER A 389 24.42 10.78 0.18
C SER A 389 24.97 10.59 1.59
N THR A 390 24.23 9.88 2.44
CA THR A 390 24.67 9.59 3.80
C THR A 390 25.90 8.68 3.80
N ASN A 391 26.01 7.78 2.81
CA ASN A 391 27.19 6.93 2.62
C ASN A 391 28.43 7.74 2.24
N ALA A 392 28.28 8.72 1.34
CA ALA A 392 29.40 9.55 0.91
C ALA A 392 29.87 10.56 1.98
N GLN A 393 28.95 10.99 2.85
CA GLN A 393 29.27 11.87 3.99
C GLN A 393 29.88 11.09 5.16
N GLY A 394 29.50 9.82 5.32
CA GLY A 394 30.07 8.92 6.29
C GLY A 394 29.25 8.68 7.54
N GLU A 395 29.65 7.61 8.25
CA GLU A 395 29.09 7.22 9.56
C GLU A 395 29.39 8.33 10.60
N ASP A 396 28.48 8.52 11.55
CA ASP A 396 28.55 9.56 12.60
C ASP A 396 28.60 11.00 12.04
N HIS A 397 28.14 11.20 10.80
CA HIS A 397 28.01 12.51 10.17
C HIS A 397 26.54 12.83 9.90
N ASN A 398 26.09 13.96 10.43
CA ASN A 398 24.70 14.41 10.22
C ASN A 398 24.55 15.13 8.88
N THR A 399 24.11 14.42 7.85
CA THR A 399 23.84 14.97 6.52
C THR A 399 22.58 15.83 6.55
N LYS A 400 22.69 17.09 6.12
CA LYS A 400 21.66 18.11 6.28
C LYS A 400 20.80 18.29 5.04
N GLY A 401 19.51 18.54 5.25
CA GLY A 401 18.59 19.06 4.23
C GLY A 401 18.30 18.08 3.09
N ILE A 402 18.27 16.80 3.34
CA ILE A 402 17.91 15.76 2.34
C ILE A 402 16.41 15.83 2.07
N CYS A 403 16.01 15.88 0.83
CA CYS A 403 14.61 15.82 0.40
C CYS A 403 14.40 14.74 -0.66
N PRO A 404 13.39 13.87 -0.51
CA PRO A 404 12.43 13.84 0.61
C PRO A 404 13.05 13.29 1.90
N ALA A 405 12.32 13.43 3.00
CA ALA A 405 12.61 12.70 4.24
C ALA A 405 12.38 11.20 4.06
N ALA A 406 12.70 10.39 5.07
CA ALA A 406 12.49 8.95 5.05
C ALA A 406 11.01 8.54 4.83
N LEU A 407 10.06 9.40 5.22
CA LEU A 407 8.63 9.26 4.85
C LEU A 407 8.39 9.20 3.33
N GLY A 408 9.36 9.64 2.54
CA GLY A 408 9.24 9.79 1.10
C GLY A 408 8.41 11.00 0.68
N SER A 409 8.38 11.28 -0.63
CA SER A 409 7.42 12.23 -1.21
C SER A 409 5.99 11.67 -1.20
N LYS A 410 5.83 10.39 -0.97
CA LYS A 410 4.60 9.64 -0.69
C LYS A 410 4.97 8.36 0.06
N ASP A 411 4.13 7.94 0.97
CA ASP A 411 4.25 6.66 1.66
C ASP A 411 3.11 5.72 1.21
N GLN A 412 2.54 4.95 2.12
CA GLN A 412 1.53 3.94 1.85
C GLN A 412 0.19 4.50 1.32
N GLN A 413 -0.12 5.77 1.54
CA GLN A 413 -1.40 6.35 1.14
C GLN A 413 -1.61 6.24 -0.39
N PRO A 414 -2.62 5.47 -0.87
CA PRO A 414 -2.72 5.19 -2.29
C PRO A 414 -3.27 6.36 -3.10
N ALA A 415 -2.71 6.54 -4.30
CA ALA A 415 -3.22 7.46 -5.30
C ALA A 415 -4.46 6.89 -6.01
N ALA A 416 -5.18 7.75 -6.74
CA ALA A 416 -6.29 7.35 -7.61
C ALA A 416 -5.95 7.65 -9.07
N PHE A 417 -6.48 6.84 -10.00
CA PHE A 417 -6.38 7.07 -11.43
C PHE A 417 -7.77 7.30 -12.04
N SER A 418 -7.94 8.37 -12.81
CA SER A 418 -9.17 8.58 -13.57
C SER A 418 -8.97 8.29 -15.07
N PRO A 419 -9.68 7.30 -15.61
CA PRO A 419 -9.64 7.05 -17.06
C PRO A 419 -10.28 8.18 -17.89
N GLN A 420 -11.11 9.03 -17.28
CA GLN A 420 -11.73 10.17 -17.97
C GLN A 420 -10.70 11.27 -18.27
N THR A 421 -9.79 11.53 -17.35
CA THR A 421 -8.76 12.58 -17.47
C THR A 421 -7.41 12.02 -17.91
N GLY A 422 -7.18 10.71 -17.74
CA GLY A 422 -5.87 10.08 -17.92
C GLY A 422 -4.85 10.48 -16.85
N LEU A 423 -5.30 11.12 -15.75
CA LEU A 423 -4.45 11.65 -14.68
C LEU A 423 -4.50 10.80 -13.42
N PHE A 424 -3.41 10.90 -12.66
CA PHE A 424 -3.26 10.31 -11.34
C PHE A 424 -3.40 11.41 -10.28
N TYR A 425 -4.18 11.15 -9.24
CA TYR A 425 -4.44 12.06 -8.12
C TYR A 425 -3.71 11.53 -6.91
N VAL A 426 -2.66 12.23 -6.52
CA VAL A 426 -1.63 11.69 -5.65
C VAL A 426 -1.56 12.46 -4.33
N PRO A 427 -1.85 11.80 -3.20
CA PRO A 427 -1.59 12.36 -1.87
C PRO A 427 -0.09 12.32 -1.59
N THR A 428 0.52 13.45 -1.25
CA THR A 428 1.98 13.54 -1.10
C THR A 428 2.42 14.08 0.25
N ASN A 429 3.67 13.78 0.57
CA ASN A 429 4.47 14.40 1.62
C ASN A 429 5.42 15.43 0.99
N HIS A 430 5.66 16.52 1.67
CA HIS A 430 6.56 17.59 1.24
C HIS A 430 7.50 17.90 2.41
N VAL A 431 8.38 16.93 2.73
CA VAL A 431 9.16 16.89 3.97
C VAL A 431 10.60 16.58 3.65
N CYS A 432 11.51 17.26 4.31
CA CYS A 432 12.96 17.04 4.25
C CYS A 432 13.48 16.54 5.60
N MET A 433 14.75 16.12 5.64
CA MET A 433 15.35 15.59 6.86
C MET A 433 16.83 15.94 7.00
N ASP A 434 17.29 15.92 8.23
CA ASP A 434 18.67 15.68 8.60
C ASP A 434 18.81 14.22 9.00
N TYR A 435 19.93 13.58 8.67
CA TYR A 435 20.12 12.14 8.83
C TYR A 435 21.54 11.81 9.24
N GLU A 436 21.69 11.16 10.40
CA GLU A 436 22.97 10.73 10.96
C GLU A 436 22.98 9.22 11.15
N PRO A 437 23.69 8.45 10.27
CA PRO A 437 23.85 7.03 10.44
C PRO A 437 24.88 6.71 11.50
N PHE A 438 24.66 5.68 12.27
CA PHE A 438 25.58 5.15 13.27
C PHE A 438 25.57 3.63 13.30
N LYS A 439 26.64 3.06 13.84
CA LYS A 439 26.80 1.60 13.92
C LYS A 439 25.82 0.99 14.90
N VAL A 440 25.12 -0.05 14.46
CA VAL A 440 24.19 -0.83 15.28
C VAL A 440 24.48 -2.32 15.15
N ALA A 441 24.33 -3.08 16.24
CA ALA A 441 24.42 -4.53 16.25
C ALA A 441 23.06 -5.16 16.06
N TYR A 442 22.99 -6.26 15.30
CA TYR A 442 21.77 -7.04 15.15
C TYR A 442 21.50 -7.89 16.40
N THR A 443 20.28 -7.81 16.89
CA THR A 443 19.72 -8.72 17.89
C THR A 443 18.28 -9.00 17.49
N ALA A 444 17.89 -10.26 17.39
CA ALA A 444 16.54 -10.65 16.98
C ALA A 444 15.45 -10.00 17.86
N GLY A 445 14.45 -9.39 17.22
CA GLY A 445 13.36 -8.73 17.91
C GLY A 445 13.72 -7.37 18.54
N GLN A 446 14.91 -6.86 18.30
CA GLN A 446 15.34 -5.52 18.73
C GLN A 446 15.49 -4.60 17.53
N PRO A 447 15.33 -3.27 17.70
CA PRO A 447 15.53 -2.31 16.63
C PRO A 447 16.92 -2.43 15.98
N TYR A 448 16.93 -2.54 14.66
CA TYR A 448 18.14 -2.63 13.83
C TYR A 448 18.19 -1.46 12.83
N VAL A 449 17.92 -0.26 13.31
CA VAL A 449 17.84 0.98 12.50
C VAL A 449 19.23 1.57 12.28
N GLY A 450 19.91 2.04 13.32
CA GLY A 450 21.26 2.62 13.20
C GLY A 450 21.26 4.01 12.54
N ALA A 451 20.24 4.84 12.80
CA ALA A 451 20.21 6.22 12.37
C ALA A 451 19.36 7.10 13.31
N THR A 452 19.73 8.37 13.39
CA THR A 452 18.94 9.42 14.03
C THR A 452 18.52 10.44 12.96
N LEU A 453 17.22 10.77 12.92
CA LEU A 453 16.63 11.68 11.97
C LEU A 453 15.93 12.83 12.66
N SER A 454 15.86 13.97 11.97
CA SER A 454 14.90 15.04 12.25
C SER A 454 14.23 15.48 10.95
N MET A 455 12.93 15.79 11.00
CA MET A 455 12.13 16.12 9.83
C MET A 455 11.54 17.51 9.91
N PHE A 456 11.45 18.17 8.77
CA PHE A 456 10.99 19.57 8.65
C PHE A 456 10.52 19.84 7.21
N PRO A 457 9.77 20.94 6.96
CA PRO A 457 9.40 21.31 5.59
C PRO A 457 10.62 21.73 4.76
N PRO A 458 10.55 21.72 3.43
CA PRO A 458 11.63 22.23 2.57
C PRO A 458 11.99 23.66 2.91
N LYS A 459 13.25 24.01 2.68
CA LYS A 459 13.79 25.34 3.01
C LYS A 459 12.97 26.47 2.39
N GLY A 460 12.46 27.37 3.22
CA GLY A 460 11.65 28.51 2.80
C GLY A 460 10.17 28.20 2.57
N GLU A 461 9.75 26.97 2.86
CA GLU A 461 8.35 26.56 2.78
C GLU A 461 7.81 26.19 4.17
N THR A 462 6.50 26.12 4.31
CA THR A 462 5.82 25.80 5.58
C THR A 462 4.87 24.62 5.47
N ASN A 463 4.45 24.26 4.24
CA ASN A 463 3.56 23.12 4.00
C ASN A 463 4.35 21.81 4.02
N LEU A 464 3.76 20.79 4.63
CA LEU A 464 4.33 19.45 4.76
C LEU A 464 3.73 18.45 3.79
N GLY A 465 2.75 18.87 2.98
CA GLY A 465 2.09 18.00 2.01
C GLY A 465 1.50 18.74 0.83
N ASN A 466 1.17 17.98 -0.19
CA ASN A 466 0.43 18.43 -1.35
C ASN A 466 -0.55 17.34 -1.79
N PHE A 467 -1.62 17.77 -2.45
CA PHE A 467 -2.43 16.88 -3.27
C PHE A 467 -2.24 17.32 -4.73
N ILE A 468 -1.79 16.40 -5.59
CA ILE A 468 -1.41 16.75 -6.96
C ILE A 468 -2.17 15.93 -8.00
N ALA A 469 -2.32 16.49 -9.21
CA ALA A 469 -2.63 15.71 -10.40
C ALA A 469 -1.36 15.52 -11.22
N PHE A 470 -1.12 14.30 -11.68
CA PHE A 470 0.09 13.91 -12.40
C PHE A 470 -0.22 13.20 -13.71
N ASP A 471 0.43 13.61 -14.79
CA ASP A 471 0.39 12.94 -16.10
C ASP A 471 1.59 11.98 -16.20
N ALA A 472 1.35 10.68 -15.98
CA ALA A 472 2.40 9.67 -15.95
C ALA A 472 2.98 9.36 -17.35
N GLY A 473 2.22 9.61 -18.42
CA GLY A 473 2.71 9.44 -19.80
C GLY A 473 3.70 10.49 -20.20
N LYS A 474 3.63 11.68 -19.59
CA LYS A 474 4.53 12.82 -19.82
C LYS A 474 5.50 13.07 -18.68
N GLY A 475 5.28 12.45 -17.51
CA GLY A 475 6.10 12.66 -16.33
C GLY A 475 5.97 14.07 -15.75
N LYS A 476 4.74 14.64 -15.67
CA LYS A 476 4.53 16.03 -15.26
C LYS A 476 3.39 16.20 -14.26
N VAL A 477 3.64 17.05 -13.26
CA VAL A 477 2.59 17.59 -12.39
C VAL A 477 1.73 18.55 -13.21
N VAL A 478 0.41 18.37 -13.15
CA VAL A 478 -0.59 19.18 -13.87
C VAL A 478 -1.08 20.33 -13.00
N TRP A 479 -1.41 20.04 -11.74
CA TRP A 479 -1.75 21.03 -10.72
C TRP A 479 -1.35 20.53 -9.33
N THR A 480 -1.22 21.46 -8.38
CA THR A 480 -0.84 21.20 -6.99
C THR A 480 -1.75 21.99 -6.05
N ASP A 481 -2.31 21.28 -5.06
CA ASP A 481 -3.00 21.88 -3.91
C ASP A 481 -2.14 21.67 -2.66
N LYS A 482 -1.70 22.77 -2.02
CA LYS A 482 -0.80 22.74 -0.86
C LYS A 482 -1.59 22.48 0.41
N GLU A 483 -1.07 21.59 1.26
CA GLU A 483 -1.65 21.25 2.56
C GLU A 483 -0.67 21.55 3.70
N PRO A 484 -1.16 22.06 4.84
CA PRO A 484 -0.28 22.37 5.98
C PRO A 484 0.50 21.17 6.48
N PHE A 485 -0.12 19.97 6.47
CA PHE A 485 0.48 18.70 6.85
C PHE A 485 0.49 17.73 5.66
N SER A 486 1.25 16.65 5.77
CA SER A 486 1.24 15.57 4.78
C SER A 486 -0.18 15.07 4.52
N VAL A 487 -0.50 14.79 3.25
CA VAL A 487 -1.75 14.12 2.89
C VAL A 487 -1.54 12.62 3.05
N TRP A 488 -1.92 12.08 4.20
CA TRP A 488 -1.66 10.69 4.61
C TRP A 488 -2.85 9.76 4.37
N SER A 489 -3.87 10.22 3.67
CA SER A 489 -5.11 9.51 3.32
C SER A 489 -5.10 9.07 1.87
N GLY A 490 -5.60 7.87 1.58
CA GLY A 490 -5.78 7.42 0.20
C GLY A 490 -6.84 8.21 -0.54
N ALA A 491 -6.54 8.56 -1.80
CA ALA A 491 -7.42 9.30 -2.68
C ALA A 491 -8.53 8.41 -3.27
N LEU A 492 -9.63 9.04 -3.70
CA LEU A 492 -10.71 8.44 -4.49
C LEU A 492 -11.06 9.40 -5.62
N ALA A 493 -11.06 8.94 -6.87
CA ALA A 493 -11.59 9.68 -8.00
C ALA A 493 -12.90 9.05 -8.49
N THR A 494 -13.83 9.86 -9.00
CA THR A 494 -15.13 9.38 -9.49
C THR A 494 -15.51 9.98 -10.83
N ALA A 495 -16.44 9.33 -11.52
CA ALA A 495 -17.05 9.84 -12.75
C ALA A 495 -17.91 11.12 -12.53
N GLY A 496 -18.02 11.59 -11.31
CA GLY A 496 -18.62 12.89 -10.95
C GLY A 496 -17.70 14.10 -11.17
N ASP A 497 -16.55 13.92 -11.83
CA ASP A 497 -15.51 14.94 -12.06
C ASP A 497 -14.84 15.46 -10.76
N ILE A 498 -14.80 14.64 -9.73
CA ILE A 498 -14.27 14.99 -8.40
C ILE A 498 -13.30 13.94 -7.87
N ALA A 499 -12.35 14.40 -7.06
CA ALA A 499 -11.51 13.56 -6.21
C ALA A 499 -11.71 13.90 -4.74
N PHE A 500 -11.64 12.86 -3.89
CA PHE A 500 -11.71 12.96 -2.42
C PHE A 500 -10.37 12.59 -1.82
N TYR A 501 -10.01 13.26 -0.73
CA TYR A 501 -8.90 12.88 0.16
C TYR A 501 -9.15 13.40 1.58
N GLY A 502 -8.44 12.85 2.55
CA GLY A 502 -8.47 13.29 3.94
C GLY A 502 -7.22 14.06 4.32
N THR A 503 -7.32 14.94 5.31
CA THR A 503 -6.18 15.65 5.89
C THR A 503 -5.87 15.16 7.30
N LEU A 504 -4.63 15.35 7.77
CA LEU A 504 -4.23 14.99 9.14
C LEU A 504 -4.96 15.80 10.20
N GLU A 505 -5.41 17.02 9.88
CA GLU A 505 -6.26 17.82 10.78
C GLU A 505 -7.68 17.24 10.90
N GLY A 506 -8.09 16.36 9.98
CA GLY A 506 -9.39 15.69 10.00
C GLY A 506 -10.41 16.20 8.98
N TYR A 507 -10.01 16.96 7.98
CA TYR A 507 -10.92 17.37 6.91
C TYR A 507 -11.03 16.30 5.83
N LEU A 508 -12.26 15.85 5.55
CA LEU A 508 -12.57 15.22 4.28
C LEU A 508 -12.73 16.33 3.24
N LYS A 509 -11.87 16.36 2.24
CA LYS A 509 -11.88 17.35 1.16
C LYS A 509 -12.29 16.76 -0.16
N THR A 510 -12.87 17.59 -1.01
CA THR A 510 -13.20 17.25 -2.40
C THR A 510 -12.71 18.35 -3.32
N VAL A 511 -12.05 17.94 -4.40
CA VAL A 511 -11.53 18.85 -5.42
C VAL A 511 -12.05 18.49 -6.82
N ASP A 512 -12.10 19.50 -7.68
CA ASP A 512 -12.36 19.33 -9.11
C ASP A 512 -11.17 18.61 -9.78
N LEU A 513 -11.43 17.56 -10.55
CA LEU A 513 -10.38 16.73 -11.18
C LEU A 513 -9.47 17.51 -12.14
N LYS A 514 -9.99 18.52 -12.83
CA LYS A 514 -9.25 19.24 -13.87
C LYS A 514 -8.41 20.37 -13.31
N THR A 515 -8.89 21.02 -12.25
CA THR A 515 -8.31 22.27 -11.75
C THR A 515 -7.67 22.15 -10.37
N GLY A 516 -7.97 21.11 -9.60
CA GLY A 516 -7.59 20.98 -8.19
C GLY A 516 -8.36 21.91 -7.25
N LYS A 517 -9.31 22.72 -7.77
CA LYS A 517 -10.09 23.65 -6.93
C LYS A 517 -10.88 22.89 -5.89
N GLU A 518 -10.72 23.27 -4.61
CA GLU A 518 -11.54 22.76 -3.52
C GLU A 518 -13.02 23.12 -3.72
N LEU A 519 -13.87 22.11 -3.67
CA LEU A 519 -15.33 22.22 -3.84
C LEU A 519 -16.07 22.01 -2.53
N TYR A 520 -15.48 21.26 -1.58
CA TYR A 520 -16.12 20.89 -0.33
C TYR A 520 -15.08 20.47 0.70
N ARG A 521 -15.38 20.73 1.97
CA ARG A 521 -14.69 20.16 3.12
C ARG A 521 -15.63 19.90 4.29
N TYR A 522 -15.34 18.87 5.05
CA TYR A 522 -16.04 18.52 6.29
C TYR A 522 -15.04 18.10 7.35
N LYS A 523 -15.16 18.65 8.56
CA LYS A 523 -14.31 18.29 9.70
C LYS A 523 -14.84 17.06 10.40
N THR A 524 -14.11 15.96 10.31
CA THR A 524 -14.38 14.69 11.03
C THR A 524 -13.85 14.76 12.47
N PRO A 525 -14.24 13.80 13.35
CA PRO A 525 -13.81 13.84 14.75
C PRO A 525 -12.30 13.69 15.00
N SER A 526 -11.54 13.12 14.06
CA SER A 526 -10.11 12.90 14.18
C SER A 526 -9.40 13.11 12.84
N GLY A 527 -8.07 13.15 12.85
CA GLY A 527 -7.27 13.15 11.63
C GLY A 527 -7.59 11.96 10.74
N ILE A 528 -7.53 12.16 9.42
CA ILE A 528 -7.84 11.13 8.44
C ILE A 528 -6.54 10.59 7.83
N ILE A 529 -6.27 9.32 8.10
CA ILE A 529 -5.23 8.53 7.43
C ILE A 529 -5.84 7.30 6.74
N GLY A 530 -7.17 7.15 6.84
CA GLY A 530 -7.95 6.14 6.14
C GLY A 530 -8.19 6.49 4.68
N ASN A 531 -8.56 5.49 3.90
CA ASN A 531 -8.84 5.62 2.48
C ASN A 531 -10.32 5.90 2.24
N VAL A 532 -10.62 6.90 1.41
CA VAL A 532 -12.00 7.23 1.05
C VAL A 532 -12.55 6.17 0.11
N THR A 533 -13.76 5.69 0.37
CA THR A 533 -14.47 4.69 -0.46
C THR A 533 -15.84 5.21 -0.87
N THR A 534 -16.39 4.64 -1.95
CA THR A 534 -17.75 4.96 -2.41
C THR A 534 -18.47 3.70 -2.84
N TYR A 535 -19.80 3.71 -2.66
CA TYR A 535 -20.68 2.60 -3.01
C TYR A 535 -22.11 3.12 -3.21
N THR A 536 -23.03 2.27 -3.68
CA THR A 536 -24.45 2.57 -3.62
C THR A 536 -25.19 1.57 -2.73
N HIS A 537 -26.24 2.04 -2.09
CA HIS A 537 -27.19 1.20 -1.36
C HIS A 537 -28.59 1.70 -1.62
N LYS A 538 -29.49 0.82 -2.01
CA LYS A 538 -30.90 1.17 -2.41
C LYS A 538 -30.95 2.32 -3.43
N GLY A 539 -30.03 2.30 -4.39
CA GLY A 539 -29.97 3.27 -5.49
C GLY A 539 -29.41 4.65 -5.14
N LYS A 540 -28.92 4.85 -3.91
CA LYS A 540 -28.29 6.10 -3.44
C LYS A 540 -26.78 5.91 -3.28
N GLN A 541 -25.98 6.87 -3.75
CA GLN A 541 -24.52 6.88 -3.60
C GLN A 541 -24.11 7.39 -2.22
N TYR A 542 -23.09 6.75 -1.65
CA TYR A 542 -22.47 7.10 -0.37
C TYR A 542 -20.96 7.23 -0.50
N ILE A 543 -20.38 8.05 0.38
CA ILE A 543 -18.94 8.15 0.63
C ILE A 543 -18.69 7.67 2.05
N ALA A 544 -17.68 6.85 2.26
CA ALA A 544 -17.30 6.36 3.59
C ALA A 544 -15.81 6.60 3.84
N VAL A 545 -15.47 7.03 5.06
CA VAL A 545 -14.09 7.24 5.47
C VAL A 545 -13.92 6.96 6.97
N LEU A 546 -12.81 6.32 7.31
CA LEU A 546 -12.34 6.16 8.69
C LEU A 546 -11.53 7.39 9.09
N SER A 547 -11.81 7.95 10.27
CA SER A 547 -11.00 8.98 10.91
C SER A 547 -10.46 8.49 12.25
N GLY A 548 -9.15 8.55 12.38
CA GLY A 548 -8.38 8.15 13.55
C GLY A 548 -6.93 8.47 13.26
N VAL A 549 -6.40 9.56 13.82
CA VAL A 549 -5.03 10.03 13.59
C VAL A 549 -4.02 9.05 14.16
N GLY A 550 -2.94 8.84 13.45
CA GLY A 550 -1.83 7.94 13.76
C GLY A 550 -0.99 7.69 12.52
N GLY A 551 -0.50 6.46 12.38
CA GLY A 551 0.50 6.14 11.36
C GLY A 551 1.82 6.84 11.67
N TRP A 552 2.78 6.78 10.77
CA TRP A 552 4.09 7.39 11.03
C TRP A 552 4.01 8.92 11.19
N ALA A 553 3.24 9.61 10.36
CA ALA A 553 3.05 11.06 10.50
C ALA A 553 2.36 11.46 11.82
N GLY A 554 1.50 10.61 12.36
CA GLY A 554 0.78 10.84 13.62
C GLY A 554 1.36 10.13 14.85
N ILE A 555 2.54 9.53 14.74
CA ILE A 555 3.11 8.67 15.81
C ILE A 555 3.31 9.42 17.13
N GLY A 556 3.64 10.68 17.09
CA GLY A 556 3.78 11.52 18.29
C GLY A 556 2.52 11.52 19.14
N MET A 557 1.35 11.66 18.52
CA MET A 557 0.06 11.59 19.20
C MET A 557 -0.31 10.15 19.59
N ALA A 558 -0.14 9.22 18.66
CA ALA A 558 -0.55 7.84 18.84
C ALA A 558 0.24 7.11 19.94
N ALA A 559 1.53 7.40 20.09
CA ALA A 559 2.43 6.77 21.07
C ALA A 559 2.86 7.71 22.21
N GLY A 560 2.38 8.96 22.24
CA GLY A 560 2.72 9.94 23.29
C GLY A 560 4.18 10.38 23.26
N LEU A 561 4.78 10.52 22.07
CA LEU A 561 6.18 10.94 21.87
C LEU A 561 6.27 12.46 21.70
N ALA A 562 7.35 13.08 22.20
CA ALA A 562 7.45 14.54 22.27
C ALA A 562 8.78 15.14 21.74
N ASN A 563 9.86 14.36 21.69
CA ASN A 563 11.16 14.84 21.22
C ASN A 563 11.21 14.89 19.68
N ASP A 564 11.88 15.88 19.12
CA ASP A 564 11.92 16.12 17.67
C ASP A 564 12.49 14.93 16.88
N THR A 565 13.39 14.14 17.49
CA THR A 565 13.98 12.94 16.88
C THR A 565 13.20 11.65 17.17
N ASP A 566 12.17 11.71 18.00
CA ASP A 566 11.31 10.55 18.27
C ASP A 566 10.52 10.13 17.01
N GLY A 567 10.09 8.88 16.99
CA GLY A 567 9.36 8.33 15.85
C GLY A 567 10.19 8.39 14.56
N LEU A 568 11.50 8.15 14.66
CA LEU A 568 12.44 8.26 13.54
C LEU A 568 12.40 9.65 12.87
N GLY A 569 12.28 10.70 13.68
CA GLY A 569 12.29 12.10 13.26
C GLY A 569 10.94 12.69 12.91
N ALA A 570 9.88 11.90 12.76
CA ALA A 570 8.57 12.40 12.36
C ALA A 570 7.93 13.36 13.38
N VAL A 571 8.16 13.16 14.68
CA VAL A 571 7.59 14.01 15.74
C VAL A 571 7.96 15.48 15.54
N GLY A 572 9.19 15.78 15.14
CA GLY A 572 9.64 17.16 14.88
C GLY A 572 8.80 17.89 13.82
N ALA A 573 8.46 17.20 12.73
CA ALA A 573 7.66 17.80 11.66
C ALA A 573 6.17 17.98 12.05
N TYR A 574 5.60 17.04 12.82
CA TYR A 574 4.15 16.96 13.02
C TYR A 574 3.68 17.30 14.44
N LYS A 575 4.56 17.77 15.35
CA LYS A 575 4.20 18.04 16.75
C LYS A 575 3.07 19.06 16.94
N SER A 576 2.91 19.99 16.01
CA SER A 576 1.81 20.97 16.06
C SER A 576 0.44 20.39 15.67
N LEU A 577 0.39 19.16 15.18
CA LEU A 577 -0.86 18.51 14.76
C LEU A 577 -1.85 18.35 15.91
N SER A 578 -1.37 18.18 17.14
CA SER A 578 -2.18 18.11 18.37
C SER A 578 -3.00 19.39 18.66
N ASN A 579 -2.66 20.51 18.02
CA ASN A 579 -3.46 21.74 18.09
C ASN A 579 -4.74 21.67 17.24
N TYR A 580 -4.86 20.72 16.35
CA TYR A 580 -5.94 20.64 15.36
C TYR A 580 -6.84 19.43 15.52
N THR A 581 -6.34 18.33 16.10
CA THR A 581 -7.06 17.06 16.18
C THR A 581 -6.68 16.26 17.43
N GLN A 582 -7.45 15.21 17.71
CA GLN A 582 -7.24 14.26 18.80
C GLN A 582 -7.33 12.83 18.26
N LEU A 583 -6.87 11.87 19.06
CA LEU A 583 -7.03 10.45 18.74
C LEU A 583 -8.50 10.11 18.54
N GLY A 584 -8.79 9.21 17.63
CA GLY A 584 -10.13 8.78 17.29
C GLY A 584 -10.16 7.38 16.68
N GLY A 585 -11.35 6.98 16.26
CA GLY A 585 -11.61 5.71 15.60
C GLY A 585 -13.07 5.68 15.15
N VAL A 586 -13.42 6.50 14.14
CA VAL A 586 -14.80 6.67 13.70
C VAL A 586 -14.90 6.49 12.19
N LEU A 587 -15.78 5.59 11.77
CA LEU A 587 -16.27 5.53 10.40
C LEU A 587 -17.39 6.59 10.25
N THR A 588 -17.29 7.44 9.25
CA THR A 588 -18.36 8.37 8.88
C THR A 588 -18.82 8.09 7.47
N VAL A 589 -20.13 7.99 7.28
CA VAL A 589 -20.78 7.78 5.99
C VAL A 589 -21.55 9.00 5.60
N PHE A 590 -21.34 9.46 4.36
CA PHE A 590 -21.88 10.69 3.81
C PHE A 590 -22.78 10.41 2.61
N ALA A 591 -23.76 11.30 2.39
CA ALA A 591 -24.58 11.32 1.19
C ALA A 591 -25.00 12.76 0.87
N VAL A 592 -25.49 12.99 -0.35
CA VAL A 592 -26.26 14.18 -0.71
C VAL A 592 -27.77 13.89 -0.54
N ASN A 593 -28.60 14.91 -0.42
CA ASN A 593 -30.06 14.79 -0.27
C ASN A 593 -30.74 14.12 -1.48
#